data_9cf2ba4616f7118bfd6ac763ae79f93f
#
_entry.id   9cf2ba4616f7118bfd6ac763ae79f93f
#
_cell.length_a   1.000
_cell.length_b   1.000
_cell.length_c   1.000
_cell.angle_alpha   90.00
_cell.angle_beta   90.00
_cell.angle_gamma   90.00
#
_symmetry.space_group_name_H-M   'P 1'
#
loop_
_entity.id
_entity.type
_entity.pdbx_description
1 polymer ?
#
loop_
_entity_poly.entity_id
_entity_poly.type
_entity_poly.pdbx_seq_one_letter_code
_entity_poly.pdbx_strand_id
1 'polypeptide(L)'
;MKKTLLGLALLLMGSTAVFAQWRQVDPRENVGLKDAYKGYFTIGVALNQRNVTDDAQKALVIKQFNSVTAENDWKPGEIHPKEGVWNFEKADKIADFCRQNGIKMRGHCLCWHSQFADWMFTDKNGKPVKKEVFYQRLRDHIHTIVKRYKDVVYAWDVVNEAMADDNQFGPRFGFGRGAQEPSPRHRPHPYNA
;
A
#
# COMPACT_ATOMS: atom_id res chain seq x y z
N MET A 1 67.04 -15.67 -16.31
CA MET A 1 65.65 -16.05 -15.96
C MET A 1 65.00 -15.21 -14.87
N LYS A 2 65.70 -14.46 -14.03
CA LYS A 2 65.08 -13.62 -12.94
C LYS A 2 64.54 -12.27 -13.41
N LYS A 3 64.96 -11.74 -14.56
CA LYS A 3 64.49 -10.42 -15.07
C LYS A 3 63.17 -10.45 -15.83
N THR A 4 62.77 -11.58 -16.38
CA THR A 4 61.48 -11.74 -17.10
C THR A 4 60.29 -11.96 -16.19
N LEU A 5 60.49 -12.48 -14.98
CA LEU A 5 59.41 -12.64 -13.99
C LEU A 5 58.99 -11.31 -13.33
N LEU A 6 59.91 -10.34 -13.21
CA LEU A 6 59.60 -9.05 -12.63
C LEU A 6 58.71 -8.16 -13.56
N GLY A 7 58.91 -8.30 -14.87
CA GLY A 7 58.12 -7.59 -15.85
C GLY A 7 56.67 -8.09 -15.96
N LEU A 8 56.46 -9.39 -15.76
CA LEU A 8 55.11 -9.97 -15.79
C LEU A 8 54.29 -9.64 -14.55
N ALA A 9 54.94 -9.54 -13.38
CA ALA A 9 54.27 -9.15 -12.12
C ALA A 9 53.82 -7.69 -12.13
N LEU A 10 54.57 -6.79 -12.74
CA LEU A 10 54.21 -5.38 -12.88
C LEU A 10 53.07 -5.16 -13.89
N LEU A 11 52.97 -5.96 -14.94
CA LEU A 11 51.87 -5.94 -15.90
C LEU A 11 50.54 -6.44 -15.30
N LEU A 12 50.60 -7.44 -14.40
CA LEU A 12 49.41 -7.97 -13.73
C LEU A 12 48.89 -7.04 -12.63
N MET A 13 49.76 -6.29 -11.97
CA MET A 13 49.32 -5.28 -10.96
C MET A 13 48.72 -4.02 -11.62
N GLY A 14 49.17 -3.66 -12.80
CA GLY A 14 48.62 -2.54 -13.56
C GLY A 14 47.20 -2.78 -14.09
N SER A 15 46.86 -4.02 -14.42
CA SER A 15 45.54 -4.34 -14.97
C SER A 15 44.42 -4.37 -13.91
N THR A 16 44.74 -4.69 -12.64
CA THR A 16 43.75 -4.69 -11.59
C THR A 16 43.41 -3.28 -11.09
N ALA A 17 44.35 -2.34 -11.18
CA ALA A 17 44.13 -0.95 -10.80
C ALA A 17 43.24 -0.20 -11.83
N VAL A 18 43.29 -0.55 -13.11
CA VAL A 18 42.48 0.08 -14.16
C VAL A 18 41.02 -0.32 -14.05
N PHE A 19 40.71 -1.58 -13.66
CA PHE A 19 39.33 -2.01 -13.48
C PHE A 19 38.63 -1.42 -12.21
N ALA A 20 39.40 -1.04 -11.20
CA ALA A 20 38.85 -0.41 -9.99
C ALA A 20 38.48 1.08 -10.18
N GLN A 21 39.00 1.73 -11.22
CA GLN A 21 38.85 3.17 -11.43
C GLN A 21 37.63 3.55 -12.28
N TRP A 22 36.89 2.56 -12.82
CA TRP A 22 35.78 2.81 -13.76
C TRP A 22 34.40 2.79 -13.13
N ARG A 23 34.28 2.52 -11.86
CA ARG A 23 33.02 2.69 -11.15
C ARG A 23 32.98 4.08 -10.48
N GLN A 24 32.94 5.12 -11.30
CA GLN A 24 32.42 6.37 -10.77
C GLN A 24 30.97 6.11 -10.43
N VAL A 25 30.70 5.94 -9.14
CA VAL A 25 29.33 5.87 -8.61
C VAL A 25 28.67 7.19 -9.00
N ASP A 26 27.67 7.14 -9.88
CA ASP A 26 26.87 8.32 -10.23
C ASP A 26 26.38 8.93 -8.90
N PRO A 27 26.70 10.21 -8.61
CA PRO A 27 26.23 10.83 -7.37
C PRO A 27 24.71 10.73 -7.20
N ARG A 28 23.96 10.46 -8.27
CA ARG A 28 22.51 10.23 -8.28
C ARG A 28 22.11 8.82 -7.79
N GLU A 29 23.03 7.83 -7.76
CA GLU A 29 22.72 6.47 -7.27
C GLU A 29 22.29 6.44 -5.80
N ASN A 30 22.63 7.48 -5.02
CA ASN A 30 22.23 7.59 -3.61
C ASN A 30 21.00 8.48 -3.36
N VAL A 31 20.46 9.12 -4.40
CA VAL A 31 19.28 9.98 -4.26
C VAL A 31 18.03 9.10 -4.24
N GLY A 32 17.20 9.24 -3.19
CA GLY A 32 15.90 8.58 -3.12
C GLY A 32 14.91 9.12 -4.15
N LEU A 33 13.98 8.30 -4.59
CA LEU A 33 12.95 8.72 -5.55
C LEU A 33 12.19 9.97 -5.07
N LYS A 34 11.81 10.02 -3.79
CA LYS A 34 11.13 11.18 -3.19
C LYS A 34 11.92 12.47 -3.32
N ASP A 35 13.27 12.37 -3.28
CA ASP A 35 14.17 13.52 -3.36
C ASP A 35 14.43 13.93 -4.82
N ALA A 36 14.57 12.94 -5.72
CA ALA A 36 14.73 13.15 -7.15
C ALA A 36 13.52 13.87 -7.76
N TYR A 37 12.31 13.59 -7.28
CA TYR A 37 11.06 14.18 -7.73
C TYR A 37 10.53 15.30 -6.82
N LYS A 38 11.34 15.77 -5.86
CA LYS A 38 10.97 16.85 -4.96
C LYS A 38 10.55 18.10 -5.75
N GLY A 39 9.37 18.60 -5.46
CA GLY A 39 8.80 19.77 -6.15
C GLY A 39 7.94 19.46 -7.38
N TYR A 40 7.93 18.21 -7.85
CA TYR A 40 7.07 17.78 -8.95
C TYR A 40 5.83 17.05 -8.44
N PHE A 41 6.02 15.96 -7.68
CA PHE A 41 4.94 15.15 -7.11
C PHE A 41 5.41 14.29 -5.93
N THR A 42 4.44 13.77 -5.21
CA THR A 42 4.67 12.84 -4.09
C THR A 42 4.86 11.42 -4.63
N ILE A 43 5.91 10.73 -4.16
CA ILE A 43 6.14 9.32 -4.47
C ILE A 43 5.57 8.46 -3.35
N GLY A 44 4.61 7.60 -3.70
CA GLY A 44 3.93 6.72 -2.75
C GLY A 44 4.26 5.25 -2.92
N VAL A 45 4.00 4.48 -1.89
CA VAL A 45 4.12 3.01 -1.88
C VAL A 45 2.97 2.39 -1.10
N ALA A 46 2.49 1.23 -1.55
CA ALA A 46 1.56 0.41 -0.78
C ALA A 46 2.34 -0.51 0.18
N LEU A 47 1.93 -0.56 1.45
CA LEU A 47 2.58 -1.33 2.50
C LEU A 47 1.57 -2.16 3.30
N ASN A 48 2.08 -3.22 3.92
CA ASN A 48 1.42 -3.91 5.02
C ASN A 48 2.29 -3.85 6.29
N GLN A 49 1.76 -4.32 7.43
CA GLN A 49 2.48 -4.25 8.71
C GLN A 49 3.87 -4.94 8.70
N ARG A 50 4.09 -5.96 7.85
CA ARG A 50 5.38 -6.66 7.77
C ARG A 50 6.46 -5.77 7.20
N ASN A 51 6.12 -4.92 6.24
CA ASN A 51 7.05 -3.98 5.63
C ASN A 51 7.60 -2.94 6.65
N VAL A 52 6.79 -2.61 7.67
CA VAL A 52 7.19 -1.66 8.72
C VAL A 52 7.78 -2.32 9.97
N THR A 53 7.91 -3.65 9.97
CA THR A 53 8.61 -4.40 11.02
C THR A 53 9.97 -4.94 10.57
N ASP A 54 10.21 -5.03 9.27
CA ASP A 54 11.49 -5.43 8.68
C ASP A 54 12.41 -4.21 8.49
N ASP A 55 13.61 -4.25 9.06
CA ASP A 55 14.51 -3.09 9.06
C ASP A 55 15.02 -2.69 7.69
N ALA A 56 15.25 -3.67 6.79
CA ALA A 56 15.70 -3.38 5.44
C ALA A 56 14.58 -2.73 4.61
N GLN A 57 13.34 -3.19 4.78
CA GLN A 57 12.18 -2.62 4.11
C GLN A 57 11.86 -1.22 4.66
N LYS A 58 11.91 -1.01 5.99
CA LYS A 58 11.79 0.32 6.59
C LYS A 58 12.80 1.30 6.00
N ALA A 59 14.07 0.92 5.95
CA ALA A 59 15.13 1.75 5.39
C ALA A 59 14.86 2.11 3.93
N LEU A 60 14.41 1.14 3.13
CA LEU A 60 14.02 1.36 1.73
C LEU A 60 12.86 2.35 1.61
N VAL A 61 11.81 2.17 2.41
CA VAL A 61 10.64 3.07 2.40
C VAL A 61 11.04 4.48 2.78
N ILE A 62 11.79 4.65 3.87
CA ILE A 62 12.25 5.97 4.34
C ILE A 62 13.11 6.66 3.27
N LYS A 63 13.96 5.92 2.56
CA LYS A 63 14.82 6.47 1.52
C LYS A 63 14.05 6.89 0.29
N GLN A 64 13.05 6.11 -0.16
CA GLN A 64 12.47 6.24 -1.49
C GLN A 64 11.13 6.98 -1.53
N PHE A 65 10.33 6.96 -0.45
CA PHE A 65 8.94 7.38 -0.48
C PHE A 65 8.62 8.44 0.57
N ASN A 66 7.67 9.30 0.25
CA ASN A 66 7.13 10.33 1.15
C ASN A 66 5.61 10.23 1.35
N SER A 67 4.98 9.20 0.76
CA SER A 67 3.59 8.83 0.99
C SER A 67 3.44 7.31 1.10
N VAL A 68 2.53 6.87 1.97
CA VAL A 68 2.21 5.46 2.19
C VAL A 68 0.71 5.26 2.07
N THR A 69 0.31 4.16 1.41
CA THR A 69 -1.05 3.63 1.44
C THR A 69 -1.00 2.23 2.05
N ALA A 70 -1.84 1.93 3.04
CA ALA A 70 -1.94 0.58 3.56
C ALA A 70 -2.61 -0.34 2.54
N GLU A 71 -1.98 -1.49 2.24
CA GLU A 71 -2.45 -2.40 1.19
C GLU A 71 -3.76 -3.10 1.59
N ASN A 72 -3.76 -3.80 2.74
CA ASN A 72 -4.92 -4.54 3.24
C ASN A 72 -5.28 -4.16 4.67
N ASP A 73 -4.30 -3.80 5.48
CA ASP A 73 -4.43 -3.65 6.93
C ASP A 73 -5.36 -2.50 7.37
N TRP A 74 -5.78 -1.64 6.43
CA TRP A 74 -6.73 -0.53 6.65
C TRP A 74 -8.09 -0.76 5.99
N LYS A 75 -8.32 -1.90 5.38
CA LYS A 75 -9.62 -2.19 4.76
C LYS A 75 -10.71 -2.31 5.82
N PRO A 76 -11.94 -1.91 5.50
CA PRO A 76 -13.02 -1.83 6.48
C PRO A 76 -13.24 -3.11 7.29
N GLY A 77 -13.22 -4.28 6.63
CA GLY A 77 -13.40 -5.56 7.30
C GLY A 77 -12.24 -5.98 8.20
N GLU A 78 -11.00 -5.50 7.93
CA GLU A 78 -9.84 -5.74 8.79
C GLU A 78 -9.90 -4.90 10.06
N ILE A 79 -10.25 -3.60 9.93
CA ILE A 79 -10.31 -2.67 11.05
C ILE A 79 -11.57 -2.88 11.90
N HIS A 80 -12.71 -3.20 11.27
CA HIS A 80 -14.01 -3.30 11.93
C HIS A 80 -14.70 -4.63 11.58
N PRO A 81 -14.13 -5.77 12.03
CA PRO A 81 -14.55 -7.10 11.60
C PRO A 81 -15.92 -7.53 12.13
N LYS A 82 -16.37 -6.95 13.25
CA LYS A 82 -17.68 -7.22 13.87
C LYS A 82 -18.25 -5.93 14.46
N GLU A 83 -19.57 -5.89 14.62
CA GLU A 83 -20.26 -4.75 15.25
C GLU A 83 -19.67 -4.45 16.64
N GLY A 84 -19.21 -3.21 16.85
CA GLY A 84 -18.57 -2.78 18.08
C GLY A 84 -17.15 -3.31 18.34
N VAL A 85 -16.58 -4.11 17.44
CA VAL A 85 -15.22 -4.68 17.58
C VAL A 85 -14.27 -3.98 16.61
N TRP A 86 -13.25 -3.34 17.16
CA TRP A 86 -12.23 -2.61 16.42
C TRP A 86 -10.88 -3.29 16.53
N ASN A 87 -10.21 -3.48 15.39
CA ASN A 87 -8.88 -4.07 15.30
C ASN A 87 -7.92 -3.07 14.66
N PHE A 88 -7.30 -2.22 15.46
CA PHE A 88 -6.39 -1.18 15.00
C PHE A 88 -4.92 -1.60 15.00
N GLU A 89 -4.57 -2.77 15.53
CA GLU A 89 -3.18 -3.14 15.79
C GLU A 89 -2.27 -3.02 14.56
N LYS A 90 -2.68 -3.64 13.44
CA LYS A 90 -1.91 -3.58 12.19
C LYS A 90 -1.90 -2.18 11.59
N ALA A 91 -3.05 -1.52 11.62
CA ALA A 91 -3.22 -0.17 11.09
C ALA A 91 -2.38 0.85 11.85
N ASP A 92 -2.36 0.77 13.19
CA ASP A 92 -1.57 1.63 14.05
C ASP A 92 -0.07 1.47 13.80
N LYS A 93 0.42 0.23 13.63
CA LYS A 93 1.85 0.00 13.32
C LYS A 93 2.31 0.75 12.07
N ILE A 94 1.49 0.77 11.02
CA ILE A 94 1.80 1.51 9.79
C ILE A 94 1.72 3.02 10.04
N ALA A 95 0.67 3.48 10.73
CA ALA A 95 0.47 4.89 11.03
C ALA A 95 1.60 5.45 11.92
N ASP A 96 2.03 4.69 12.94
CA ASP A 96 3.09 5.10 13.85
C ASP A 96 4.46 5.14 13.13
N PHE A 97 4.73 4.16 12.25
CA PHE A 97 5.91 4.22 11.39
C PHE A 97 5.92 5.51 10.55
N CYS A 98 4.79 5.86 9.96
CA CYS A 98 4.66 7.08 9.17
C CYS A 98 4.85 8.35 10.01
N ARG A 99 4.25 8.43 11.20
CA ARG A 99 4.42 9.55 12.15
C ARG A 99 5.87 9.75 12.54
N GLN A 100 6.56 8.66 12.94
CA GLN A 100 7.95 8.68 13.37
C GLN A 100 8.90 9.13 12.27
N ASN A 101 8.58 8.90 11.01
CA ASN A 101 9.43 9.20 9.87
C ASN A 101 8.98 10.40 9.03
N GLY A 102 7.96 11.15 9.48
CA GLY A 102 7.44 12.32 8.75
C GLY A 102 6.82 11.98 7.39
N ILE A 103 6.37 10.73 7.21
CA ILE A 103 5.72 10.26 5.99
C ILE A 103 4.21 10.48 6.11
N LYS A 104 3.56 10.98 5.07
CA LYS A 104 2.11 11.15 5.03
C LYS A 104 1.42 9.88 4.53
N MET A 105 0.15 9.70 4.92
CA MET A 105 -0.64 8.56 4.48
C MET A 105 -1.81 8.97 3.62
N ARG A 106 -2.11 8.15 2.60
CA ARG A 106 -3.41 8.09 1.93
C ARG A 106 -4.22 6.97 2.56
N GLY A 107 -5.37 7.30 3.12
CA GLY A 107 -6.27 6.34 3.76
C GLY A 107 -7.05 5.53 2.72
N HIS A 108 -6.85 4.23 2.65
CA HIS A 108 -7.50 3.33 1.72
C HIS A 108 -8.15 2.17 2.47
N CYS A 109 -9.44 2.14 2.55
CA CYS A 109 -10.48 3.08 2.13
C CYS A 109 -11.58 3.18 3.19
N LEU A 110 -12.44 4.19 3.11
CA LEU A 110 -13.53 4.35 4.09
C LEU A 110 -14.74 3.47 3.78
N CYS A 111 -15.03 3.25 2.51
CA CYS A 111 -16.13 2.44 2.05
C CYS A 111 -15.74 1.62 0.82
N TRP A 112 -15.99 0.31 0.84
CA TRP A 112 -15.78 -0.56 -0.30
C TRP A 112 -16.69 -1.79 -0.21
N HIS A 113 -17.55 -1.98 -1.20
CA HIS A 113 -18.51 -3.07 -1.25
C HIS A 113 -17.88 -4.46 -1.14
N SER A 114 -16.63 -4.62 -1.60
CA SER A 114 -15.94 -5.91 -1.65
C SER A 114 -15.31 -6.34 -0.32
N GLN A 115 -15.00 -5.41 0.59
CA GLN A 115 -14.24 -5.73 1.81
C GLN A 115 -14.78 -5.07 3.08
N PHE A 116 -16.07 -4.82 3.15
CA PHE A 116 -16.75 -4.70 4.43
C PHE A 116 -17.04 -6.10 5.01
N ALA A 117 -17.09 -6.20 6.33
CA ALA A 117 -17.61 -7.38 7.00
C ALA A 117 -19.14 -7.46 6.88
N ASP A 118 -19.69 -8.67 6.81
CA ASP A 118 -21.13 -8.92 6.55
C ASP A 118 -22.05 -8.22 7.55
N TRP A 119 -21.63 -8.08 8.83
CA TRP A 119 -22.42 -7.41 9.86
C TRP A 119 -22.79 -5.98 9.49
N MET A 120 -22.02 -5.31 8.64
CA MET A 120 -22.32 -3.94 8.20
C MET A 120 -23.67 -3.88 7.48
N PHE A 121 -24.04 -4.95 6.78
CA PHE A 121 -25.22 -5.04 5.91
C PHE A 121 -26.31 -5.95 6.42
N THR A 122 -26.02 -6.80 7.41
CA THR A 122 -26.96 -7.81 7.91
C THR A 122 -27.25 -7.65 9.40
N ASP A 123 -28.41 -8.16 9.82
CA ASP A 123 -28.75 -8.34 11.22
C ASP A 123 -28.15 -9.65 11.79
N LYS A 124 -28.41 -9.93 13.07
CA LYS A 124 -27.96 -11.14 13.75
C LYS A 124 -28.48 -12.46 13.15
N ASN A 125 -29.50 -12.40 12.29
CA ASN A 125 -30.09 -13.54 11.60
C ASN A 125 -29.59 -13.62 10.14
N GLY A 126 -28.65 -12.79 9.72
CA GLY A 126 -28.14 -12.73 8.35
C GLY A 126 -29.11 -12.05 7.36
N LYS A 127 -30.17 -11.39 7.84
CA LYS A 127 -31.07 -10.66 6.96
C LYS A 127 -30.57 -9.22 6.72
N PRO A 128 -30.79 -8.65 5.52
CA PRO A 128 -30.42 -7.27 5.24
C PRO A 128 -31.02 -6.30 6.28
N VAL A 129 -30.19 -5.39 6.77
CA VAL A 129 -30.67 -4.31 7.65
C VAL A 129 -31.38 -3.21 6.87
N LYS A 130 -32.16 -2.38 7.57
CA LYS A 130 -32.74 -1.18 6.98
C LYS A 130 -31.64 -0.19 6.60
N LYS A 131 -31.90 0.62 5.58
CA LYS A 131 -31.00 1.65 5.05
C LYS A 131 -30.48 2.60 6.15
N GLU A 132 -31.34 2.99 7.07
CA GLU A 132 -31.00 3.89 8.18
C GLU A 132 -29.98 3.27 9.13
N VAL A 133 -30.11 1.97 9.42
CA VAL A 133 -29.17 1.21 10.25
C VAL A 133 -27.82 1.12 9.56
N PHE A 134 -27.80 0.79 8.27
CA PHE A 134 -26.57 0.77 7.49
C PHE A 134 -25.86 2.13 7.49
N TYR A 135 -26.59 3.23 7.25
CA TYR A 135 -26.00 4.56 7.25
C TYR A 135 -25.47 4.98 8.62
N GLN A 136 -26.12 4.56 9.71
CA GLN A 136 -25.61 4.83 11.05
C GLN A 136 -24.29 4.08 11.28
N ARG A 137 -24.24 2.77 10.96
CA ARG A 137 -23.03 1.95 11.06
C ARG A 137 -21.88 2.50 10.24
N LEU A 138 -22.15 2.91 9.00
CA LEU A 138 -21.16 3.52 8.11
C LEU A 138 -20.66 4.86 8.66
N ARG A 139 -21.52 5.68 9.19
CA ARG A 139 -21.15 6.97 9.84
C ARG A 139 -20.21 6.73 11.00
N ASP A 140 -20.54 5.80 11.89
CA ASP A 140 -19.74 5.49 13.07
C ASP A 140 -18.36 4.93 12.66
N HIS A 141 -18.34 4.09 11.62
CA HIS A 141 -17.10 3.56 11.03
C HIS A 141 -16.22 4.70 10.52
N ILE A 142 -16.75 5.56 9.66
CA ILE A 142 -16.01 6.68 9.07
C ILE A 142 -15.49 7.64 10.14
N HIS A 143 -16.37 8.06 11.08
CA HIS A 143 -15.99 9.00 12.14
C HIS A 143 -14.87 8.44 13.02
N THR A 144 -14.93 7.16 13.37
CA THR A 144 -13.94 6.53 14.23
C THR A 144 -12.58 6.49 13.56
N ILE A 145 -12.52 6.06 12.30
CA ILE A 145 -11.26 5.95 11.55
C ILE A 145 -10.66 7.32 11.24
N VAL A 146 -11.47 8.24 10.71
CA VAL A 146 -10.99 9.58 10.36
C VAL A 146 -10.49 10.32 11.60
N LYS A 147 -11.21 10.24 12.71
CA LYS A 147 -10.78 10.85 13.99
C LYS A 147 -9.45 10.28 14.48
N ARG A 148 -9.25 8.94 14.34
CA ARG A 148 -8.04 8.26 14.82
C ARG A 148 -6.78 8.66 14.04
N TYR A 149 -6.89 8.86 12.72
CA TYR A 149 -5.74 9.04 11.83
C TYR A 149 -5.64 10.42 11.18
N LYS A 150 -6.42 11.39 11.65
CA LYS A 150 -6.49 12.75 11.08
C LYS A 150 -5.16 13.51 11.05
N ASP A 151 -4.21 13.12 11.89
CA ASP A 151 -2.90 13.73 12.03
C ASP A 151 -1.89 13.25 10.98
N VAL A 152 -2.07 12.03 10.48
CA VAL A 152 -1.13 11.40 9.55
C VAL A 152 -1.70 11.26 8.14
N VAL A 153 -3.02 11.16 8.00
CA VAL A 153 -3.70 11.00 6.69
C VAL A 153 -3.99 12.35 6.06
N TYR A 154 -3.51 12.55 4.83
CA TYR A 154 -3.73 13.78 4.06
C TYR A 154 -4.86 13.69 3.02
N ALA A 155 -5.23 12.47 2.63
CA ALA A 155 -6.30 12.21 1.66
C ALA A 155 -6.95 10.85 1.93
N TRP A 156 -8.23 10.71 1.60
CA TRP A 156 -9.00 9.47 1.75
C TRP A 156 -9.61 9.03 0.44
N ASP A 157 -9.53 7.72 0.17
CA ASP A 157 -10.40 7.06 -0.78
C ASP A 157 -11.73 6.82 -0.08
N VAL A 158 -12.70 7.72 -0.32
CA VAL A 158 -13.98 7.72 0.42
C VAL A 158 -14.82 6.52 0.02
N VAL A 159 -14.98 6.28 -1.28
CA VAL A 159 -15.65 5.11 -1.84
C VAL A 159 -14.73 4.48 -2.88
N ASN A 160 -14.34 3.23 -2.65
CA ASN A 160 -13.54 2.48 -3.61
C ASN A 160 -14.44 1.71 -4.57
N GLU A 161 -14.06 1.67 -5.86
CA GLU A 161 -14.77 0.93 -6.91
C GLU A 161 -16.28 1.25 -6.95
N ALA A 162 -16.60 2.56 -6.97
CA ALA A 162 -17.98 3.05 -6.92
C ALA A 162 -18.76 2.78 -8.22
N MET A 163 -18.07 2.55 -9.32
CA MET A 163 -18.70 2.25 -10.62
C MET A 163 -18.86 0.74 -10.77
N ALA A 164 -20.02 0.32 -11.25
CA ALA A 164 -20.24 -1.08 -11.57
C ALA A 164 -19.31 -1.50 -12.74
N ASP A 165 -18.78 -2.72 -12.66
CA ASP A 165 -18.07 -3.34 -13.78
C ASP A 165 -19.10 -3.73 -14.84
N ASP A 166 -19.44 -2.80 -15.72
CA ASP A 166 -20.22 -3.13 -16.89
C ASP A 166 -19.42 -4.06 -17.78
N ASN A 167 -19.94 -5.25 -18.04
CA ASN A 167 -19.42 -6.20 -19.03
C ASN A 167 -19.32 -5.62 -20.46
N GLN A 168 -19.74 -4.37 -20.68
CA GLN A 168 -19.59 -3.63 -21.93
C GLN A 168 -18.16 -3.19 -22.23
N PHE A 169 -17.32 -3.06 -21.22
CA PHE A 169 -15.88 -2.92 -21.40
C PHE A 169 -15.22 -4.29 -21.31
N GLY A 170 -15.54 -5.17 -22.27
CA GLY A 170 -14.86 -6.44 -22.44
C GLY A 170 -13.33 -6.27 -22.42
N PRO A 171 -12.54 -7.34 -22.40
CA PRO A 171 -11.14 -7.40 -21.95
C PRO A 171 -10.18 -6.56 -22.81
N ARG A 172 -10.32 -5.25 -22.81
CA ARG A 172 -9.41 -4.31 -23.50
C ARG A 172 -8.15 -4.02 -22.70
N PHE A 173 -8.11 -4.36 -21.43
CA PHE A 173 -6.90 -4.32 -20.62
C PHE A 173 -6.65 -5.71 -20.04
N GLY A 174 -6.25 -6.63 -20.93
CA GLY A 174 -5.89 -7.98 -20.57
C GLY A 174 -4.62 -8.05 -19.75
N PHE A 175 -4.76 -8.04 -18.44
CA PHE A 175 -3.89 -8.86 -17.61
C PHE A 175 -4.62 -10.18 -17.41
N GLY A 176 -4.21 -11.18 -18.19
CA GLY A 176 -4.87 -12.47 -18.28
C GLY A 176 -5.10 -13.13 -16.93
N ARG A 177 -6.36 -13.24 -16.56
CA ARG A 177 -6.88 -14.37 -15.80
C ARG A 177 -8.07 -14.90 -16.60
N GLY A 178 -7.95 -16.19 -16.96
CA GLY A 178 -9.01 -16.90 -17.65
C GLY A 178 -10.36 -16.72 -16.95
N ALA A 179 -11.42 -16.80 -17.73
CA ALA A 179 -12.78 -16.73 -17.26
C ALA A 179 -12.97 -17.66 -16.06
N GLN A 180 -12.89 -17.10 -14.85
CA GLN A 180 -13.38 -17.75 -13.66
C GLN A 180 -14.83 -17.40 -13.52
N GLU A 181 -15.66 -18.43 -13.37
CA GLU A 181 -17.07 -18.28 -13.00
C GLU A 181 -17.22 -17.27 -11.85
N PRO A 182 -18.28 -16.44 -11.84
CA PRO A 182 -18.48 -15.46 -10.79
C PRO A 182 -18.44 -16.16 -9.43
N SER A 183 -17.45 -15.81 -8.64
CA SER A 183 -17.35 -16.25 -7.25
C SER A 183 -18.66 -15.92 -6.54
N PRO A 184 -19.18 -16.80 -5.64
CA PRO A 184 -20.39 -16.53 -4.85
C PRO A 184 -20.35 -15.21 -4.06
N ARG A 185 -19.22 -14.52 -4.04
CA ARG A 185 -18.99 -13.21 -3.41
C ARG A 185 -19.49 -12.00 -4.21
N HIS A 186 -19.88 -12.19 -5.47
CA HIS A 186 -20.49 -11.15 -6.32
C HIS A 186 -22.00 -11.25 -6.36
N ARG A 187 -22.65 -11.46 -5.21
CA ARG A 187 -24.08 -11.19 -5.15
C ARG A 187 -24.28 -9.68 -5.28
N PRO A 188 -25.21 -9.20 -6.13
CA PRO A 188 -25.52 -7.79 -6.16
C PRO A 188 -25.90 -7.35 -4.75
N HIS A 189 -25.21 -6.31 -4.26
CA HIS A 189 -25.45 -5.79 -2.94
C HIS A 189 -26.89 -5.25 -2.87
N PRO A 190 -27.69 -5.54 -1.82
CA PRO A 190 -29.10 -5.17 -1.76
C PRO A 190 -29.36 -3.64 -1.82
N TYR A 191 -28.31 -2.83 -1.86
CA TYR A 191 -28.38 -1.36 -1.96
C TYR A 191 -27.87 -0.82 -3.32
N ASN A 192 -27.62 -1.67 -4.32
CA ASN A 192 -27.28 -1.27 -5.69
C ASN A 192 -28.51 -1.24 -6.64
N ALA A 193 -29.72 -1.14 -6.08
CA ALA A 193 -30.96 -0.95 -6.81
C ALA A 193 -31.55 0.42 -6.55
#